data_61ae3876bf3db3cde916dbb29c5d63a3
#
_entry.id   61ae3876bf3db3cde916dbb29c5d63a3
#
_cell.length_a   1.000
_cell.length_b   1.000
_cell.length_c   1.000
_cell.angle_alpha   90.00
_cell.angle_beta   90.00
_cell.angle_gamma   90.00
#
_symmetry.space_group_name_H-M   'P 1'
#
loop_
_entity.id
_entity.type
_entity.pdbx_description
1 polymer ?
#
loop_
_entity_poly.entity_id
_entity_poly.type
_entity_poly.pdbx_seq_one_letter_code
_entity_poly.pdbx_strand_id
1 'polypeptide(L)'
;MIYMDNAATTLQKPEEVKQAILYALEHMGNAGRGGTEAALDASRSIYAVREKLADFFHAESPTRIAFTANSTESLNIALKGLFQPGDHVITTVLEHNSVLRPLYWCQEQGVELTILNCDEKGNLSYEEMENAVRENTKAIVCTHASNLTGNMINLKRVGQIASKKHILFVVDASQTAGVYPIDVQELGVDVLCFTGHKGLLGPQGTGGLYVREGVEIRPLLC
;
A
#
# COMPACT_ATOMS: atom_id res chain seq x y z
N MET A 1 5.74 30.45 -7.30
CA MET A 1 5.26 29.86 -6.00
C MET A 1 6.22 28.74 -5.61
N ILE A 2 6.70 28.70 -4.38
CA ILE A 2 7.45 27.57 -3.84
C ILE A 2 6.45 26.67 -3.13
N TYR A 3 6.27 25.41 -3.62
CA TYR A 3 5.36 24.44 -3.03
C TYR A 3 6.16 23.41 -2.25
N MET A 4 5.88 23.29 -0.95
CA MET A 4 6.64 22.42 -0.02
C MET A 4 5.75 21.39 0.69
N ASP A 5 4.56 21.09 0.14
CA ASP A 5 3.59 20.18 0.74
C ASP A 5 3.32 18.94 -0.14
N ASN A 6 4.37 18.39 -0.76
CA ASN A 6 4.25 17.18 -1.58
C ASN A 6 3.90 15.92 -0.75
N ALA A 7 4.11 15.96 0.57
CA ALA A 7 3.68 14.90 1.47
C ALA A 7 2.15 14.77 1.53
N ALA A 8 1.41 15.88 1.34
CA ALA A 8 -0.05 15.86 1.22
C ALA A 8 -0.49 15.42 -0.18
N THR A 9 0.04 16.06 -1.23
CA THR A 9 -0.16 15.71 -2.65
C THR A 9 0.87 16.45 -3.51
N THR A 10 1.25 15.91 -4.67
CA THR A 10 2.05 16.68 -5.64
C THR A 10 1.19 17.69 -6.37
N LEU A 11 1.61 18.96 -6.38
CA LEU A 11 0.86 20.04 -7.04
C LEU A 11 0.99 19.97 -8.56
N GLN A 12 2.23 19.84 -9.04
CA GLN A 12 2.52 19.81 -10.48
C GLN A 12 2.41 18.38 -11.00
N LYS A 13 1.55 18.18 -11.99
CA LYS A 13 1.41 16.91 -12.70
C LYS A 13 2.09 17.03 -14.07
N PRO A 14 2.76 15.97 -14.54
CA PRO A 14 3.28 15.90 -15.91
C PRO A 14 2.19 16.19 -16.94
N GLU A 15 2.59 16.73 -18.09
CA GLU A 15 1.63 17.06 -19.15
C GLU A 15 0.95 15.78 -19.70
N GLU A 16 1.68 14.67 -19.75
CA GLU A 16 1.20 13.37 -20.17
C GLU A 16 0.03 12.86 -19.31
N VAL A 17 0.04 13.18 -18.01
CA VAL A 17 -1.08 12.83 -17.10
C VAL A 17 -2.35 13.60 -17.48
N LYS A 18 -2.24 14.89 -17.80
CA LYS A 18 -3.38 15.71 -18.24
C LYS A 18 -3.94 15.22 -19.56
N GLN A 19 -3.06 14.94 -20.52
CA GLN A 19 -3.43 14.41 -21.83
C GLN A 19 -4.12 13.07 -21.73
N ALA A 20 -3.61 12.16 -20.88
CA ALA A 20 -4.23 10.86 -20.66
C ALA A 20 -5.63 10.96 -20.05
N ILE A 21 -5.85 11.92 -19.11
CA ILE A 21 -7.17 12.16 -18.52
C ILE A 21 -8.15 12.67 -19.59
N LEU A 22 -7.73 13.65 -20.41
CA LEU A 22 -8.55 14.19 -21.49
C LEU A 22 -8.90 13.12 -22.51
N TYR A 23 -7.92 12.33 -22.93
CA TYR A 23 -8.13 11.21 -23.84
C TYR A 23 -9.15 10.21 -23.27
N ALA A 24 -9.02 9.85 -21.99
CA ALA A 24 -9.93 8.92 -21.36
C ALA A 24 -11.38 9.43 -21.33
N LEU A 25 -11.57 10.72 -21.02
CA LEU A 25 -12.90 11.36 -20.98
C LEU A 25 -13.56 11.42 -22.36
N GLU A 26 -12.78 11.57 -23.42
CA GLU A 26 -13.30 11.74 -24.80
C GLU A 26 -13.49 10.41 -25.54
N HIS A 27 -12.70 9.37 -25.22
CA HIS A 27 -12.59 8.18 -26.05
C HIS A 27 -12.89 6.86 -25.34
N MET A 28 -12.74 6.79 -23.99
CA MET A 28 -12.84 5.52 -23.27
C MET A 28 -14.26 5.25 -22.76
N GLY A 29 -14.73 4.01 -22.96
CA GLY A 29 -15.99 3.51 -22.44
C GLY A 29 -15.84 2.80 -21.09
N ASN A 30 -16.85 2.02 -20.70
CA ASN A 30 -16.82 1.21 -19.48
C ASN A 30 -15.97 -0.05 -19.68
N ALA A 31 -14.85 -0.14 -19.00
CA ALA A 31 -13.90 -1.26 -19.11
C ALA A 31 -14.46 -2.63 -18.71
N GLY A 32 -15.51 -2.67 -17.88
CA GLY A 32 -16.08 -3.94 -17.38
C GLY A 32 -17.31 -4.44 -18.13
N ARG A 33 -17.86 -3.62 -19.02
CA ARG A 33 -19.15 -3.92 -19.67
C ARG A 33 -19.21 -3.40 -21.10
N GLY A 34 -19.35 -4.29 -22.05
CA GLY A 34 -19.56 -3.96 -23.46
C GLY A 34 -18.47 -4.48 -24.39
N GLY A 35 -18.84 -4.74 -25.65
CA GLY A 35 -17.93 -5.16 -26.71
C GLY A 35 -17.57 -4.05 -27.69
N THR A 36 -17.79 -2.77 -27.31
CA THR A 36 -17.43 -1.64 -28.17
C THR A 36 -15.91 -1.39 -28.13
N GLU A 37 -15.36 -0.82 -29.19
CA GLU A 37 -13.92 -0.48 -29.23
C GLU A 37 -13.52 0.43 -28.06
N ALA A 38 -14.35 1.40 -27.71
CA ALA A 38 -14.11 2.29 -26.55
C ALA A 38 -14.04 1.53 -25.21
N ALA A 39 -14.84 0.47 -25.03
CA ALA A 39 -14.81 -0.37 -23.82
C ALA A 39 -13.56 -1.27 -23.79
N LEU A 40 -13.16 -1.79 -24.96
CA LEU A 40 -11.95 -2.58 -25.10
C LEU A 40 -10.69 -1.72 -24.88
N ASP A 41 -10.67 -0.50 -25.38
CA ASP A 41 -9.56 0.44 -25.17
C ASP A 41 -9.39 0.79 -23.70
N ALA A 42 -10.48 1.07 -22.98
CA ALA A 42 -10.46 1.27 -21.55
C ALA A 42 -9.90 0.03 -20.79
N SER A 43 -10.32 -1.18 -21.18
CA SER A 43 -9.84 -2.43 -20.57
C SER A 43 -8.35 -2.65 -20.81
N ARG A 44 -7.88 -2.44 -22.03
CA ARG A 44 -6.46 -2.54 -22.42
C ARG A 44 -5.61 -1.53 -21.64
N SER A 45 -6.10 -0.28 -21.51
CA SER A 45 -5.41 0.78 -20.77
C SER A 45 -5.27 0.45 -19.29
N ILE A 46 -6.32 -0.06 -18.65
CA ILE A 46 -6.28 -0.51 -17.24
C ILE A 46 -5.27 -1.64 -17.07
N TYR A 47 -5.28 -2.62 -17.99
CA TYR A 47 -4.35 -3.75 -17.91
C TYR A 47 -2.90 -3.31 -18.13
N ALA A 48 -2.64 -2.44 -19.10
CA ALA A 48 -1.32 -1.88 -19.36
C ALA A 48 -0.75 -1.11 -18.17
N VAL A 49 -1.60 -0.42 -17.40
CA VAL A 49 -1.16 0.24 -16.15
C VAL A 49 -0.83 -0.80 -15.07
N ARG A 50 -1.59 -1.90 -14.97
CA ARG A 50 -1.23 -3.01 -14.06
C ARG A 50 0.12 -3.63 -14.42
N GLU A 51 0.40 -3.85 -15.70
CA GLU A 51 1.70 -4.35 -16.18
C GLU A 51 2.83 -3.41 -15.75
N LYS A 52 2.69 -2.11 -16.00
CA LYS A 52 3.70 -1.12 -15.60
C LYS A 52 3.91 -1.04 -14.10
N LEU A 53 2.85 -1.16 -13.30
CA LEU A 53 2.97 -1.16 -11.84
C LEU A 53 3.58 -2.47 -11.32
N ALA A 54 3.27 -3.61 -11.96
CA ALA A 54 3.89 -4.88 -11.62
C ALA A 54 5.39 -4.84 -11.90
N ASP A 55 5.80 -4.35 -13.05
CA ASP A 55 7.22 -4.13 -13.38
C ASP A 55 7.88 -3.15 -12.43
N PHE A 56 7.19 -2.05 -12.10
CA PHE A 56 7.71 -0.98 -11.24
C PHE A 56 7.96 -1.44 -9.80
N PHE A 57 7.12 -2.31 -9.27
CA PHE A 57 7.25 -2.89 -7.92
C PHE A 57 7.88 -4.28 -7.92
N HIS A 58 8.28 -4.82 -9.08
CA HIS A 58 8.76 -6.18 -9.27
C HIS A 58 7.77 -7.25 -8.75
N ALA A 59 6.47 -7.02 -8.96
CA ALA A 59 5.43 -7.99 -8.64
C ALA A 59 5.45 -9.17 -9.63
N GLU A 60 5.00 -10.34 -9.17
CA GLU A 60 5.04 -11.59 -9.97
C GLU A 60 4.14 -11.55 -11.20
N SER A 61 3.07 -10.75 -11.15
CA SER A 61 2.07 -10.66 -12.22
C SER A 61 1.26 -9.37 -12.12
N PRO A 62 0.82 -8.79 -13.26
CA PRO A 62 -0.13 -7.68 -13.29
C PRO A 62 -1.45 -7.97 -12.57
N THR A 63 -1.85 -9.23 -12.48
CA THR A 63 -3.06 -9.64 -11.77
C THR A 63 -2.98 -9.48 -10.26
N ARG A 64 -1.77 -9.27 -9.72
CA ARG A 64 -1.52 -9.00 -8.30
C ARG A 64 -1.70 -7.54 -7.92
N ILE A 65 -1.94 -6.66 -8.90
CA ILE A 65 -2.23 -5.24 -8.67
C ILE A 65 -3.74 -5.00 -8.75
N ALA A 66 -4.33 -4.47 -7.68
CA ALA A 66 -5.72 -3.99 -7.67
C ALA A 66 -5.75 -2.47 -7.52
N PHE A 67 -6.64 -1.79 -8.25
CA PHE A 67 -6.83 -0.34 -8.14
C PHE A 67 -7.83 0.01 -7.06
N THR A 68 -7.59 1.14 -6.42
CA THR A 68 -8.45 1.76 -5.41
C THR A 68 -8.49 3.27 -5.63
N ALA A 69 -9.38 3.97 -4.95
CA ALA A 69 -9.44 5.42 -5.02
C ALA A 69 -8.25 6.12 -4.30
N ASN A 70 -7.60 5.45 -3.35
CA ASN A 70 -6.45 5.97 -2.59
C ASN A 70 -5.86 4.88 -1.70
N SER A 71 -4.70 5.16 -1.07
CA SER A 71 -4.08 4.21 -0.13
C SER A 71 -4.92 3.95 1.13
N THR A 72 -5.76 4.89 1.56
CA THR A 72 -6.65 4.66 2.70
C THR A 72 -7.65 3.54 2.42
N GLU A 73 -8.22 3.51 1.21
CA GLU A 73 -9.08 2.40 0.78
C GLU A 73 -8.28 1.10 0.67
N SER A 74 -7.10 1.13 0.06
CA SER A 74 -6.19 -0.03 -0.03
C SER A 74 -5.91 -0.64 1.35
N LEU A 75 -5.54 0.21 2.32
CA LEU A 75 -5.24 -0.21 3.69
C LEU A 75 -6.47 -0.75 4.41
N ASN A 76 -7.66 -0.16 4.22
CA ASN A 76 -8.90 -0.70 4.79
C ASN A 76 -9.24 -2.07 4.20
N ILE A 77 -9.10 -2.25 2.87
CA ILE A 77 -9.30 -3.54 2.22
C ILE A 77 -8.32 -4.56 2.78
N ALA A 78 -7.02 -4.23 2.80
CA ALA A 78 -5.98 -5.13 3.26
C ALA A 78 -6.17 -5.51 4.74
N LEU A 79 -6.20 -4.53 5.64
CA LEU A 79 -6.15 -4.79 7.08
C LEU A 79 -7.44 -5.44 7.61
N LYS A 80 -8.60 -5.00 7.14
CA LYS A 80 -9.88 -5.60 7.52
C LYS A 80 -10.12 -6.97 6.87
N GLY A 81 -9.52 -7.21 5.71
CA GLY A 81 -9.65 -8.47 4.99
C GLY A 81 -8.67 -9.55 5.45
N LEU A 82 -7.51 -9.17 6.00
CA LEU A 82 -6.46 -10.11 6.42
C LEU A 82 -6.67 -10.68 7.82
N PHE A 83 -7.17 -9.86 8.75
CA PHE A 83 -7.17 -10.20 10.17
C PHE A 83 -8.54 -10.69 10.66
N GLN A 84 -8.50 -11.54 11.69
CA GLN A 84 -9.67 -12.08 12.36
C GLN A 84 -9.45 -12.10 13.88
N PRO A 85 -10.52 -12.25 14.69
CA PRO A 85 -10.40 -12.33 16.15
C PRO A 85 -9.37 -13.39 16.58
N GLY A 86 -8.51 -13.02 17.52
CA GLY A 86 -7.42 -13.86 18.02
C GLY A 86 -6.09 -13.70 17.27
N ASP A 87 -6.07 -13.08 16.09
CA ASP A 87 -4.80 -12.72 15.44
C ASP A 87 -4.08 -11.60 16.21
N HIS A 88 -2.76 -11.65 16.24
CA HIS A 88 -1.92 -10.55 16.75
C HIS A 88 -1.23 -9.83 15.61
N VAL A 89 -1.19 -8.50 15.67
CA VAL A 89 -0.56 -7.61 14.68
C VAL A 89 0.43 -6.67 15.36
N ILE A 90 1.61 -6.55 14.79
CA ILE A 90 2.63 -5.60 15.22
C ILE A 90 2.59 -4.40 14.27
N THR A 91 2.56 -3.20 14.80
CA THR A 91 2.65 -1.95 14.05
C THR A 91 3.50 -0.93 14.81
N THR A 92 3.60 0.33 14.32
CA THR A 92 4.47 1.34 14.90
C THR A 92 3.74 2.65 15.20
N VAL A 93 4.33 3.49 16.07
CA VAL A 93 3.84 4.86 16.31
C VAL A 93 4.08 5.81 15.13
N LEU A 94 4.85 5.41 14.12
CA LEU A 94 5.16 6.21 12.93
C LEU A 94 4.07 6.16 11.86
N GLU A 95 3.03 5.36 12.09
CA GLU A 95 1.96 5.11 11.14
C GLU A 95 1.06 6.32 10.91
N HIS A 96 0.56 6.43 9.69
CA HIS A 96 -0.53 7.34 9.39
C HIS A 96 -1.86 6.80 9.92
N ASN A 97 -2.83 7.69 10.17
CA ASN A 97 -4.19 7.32 10.59
C ASN A 97 -4.90 6.33 9.64
N SER A 98 -4.51 6.28 8.37
CA SER A 98 -5.01 5.29 7.41
C SER A 98 -4.64 3.85 7.76
N VAL A 99 -3.58 3.66 8.56
CA VAL A 99 -3.15 2.36 9.11
C VAL A 99 -3.76 2.16 10.50
N LEU A 100 -3.60 3.15 11.40
CA LEU A 100 -4.01 2.99 12.80
C LEU A 100 -5.53 2.83 12.96
N ARG A 101 -6.35 3.60 12.24
CA ARG A 101 -7.80 3.53 12.39
C ARG A 101 -8.38 2.16 12.00
N PRO A 102 -8.05 1.56 10.83
CA PRO A 102 -8.52 0.21 10.55
C PRO A 102 -7.93 -0.84 11.51
N LEU A 103 -6.70 -0.67 12.04
CA LEU A 103 -6.15 -1.57 13.06
C LEU A 103 -6.90 -1.46 14.39
N TYR A 104 -7.26 -0.25 14.84
CA TYR A 104 -8.10 -0.07 16.03
C TYR A 104 -9.50 -0.68 15.83
N TRP A 105 -10.08 -0.53 14.64
CA TRP A 105 -11.32 -1.22 14.32
C TRP A 105 -11.16 -2.75 14.41
N CYS A 106 -10.05 -3.31 13.87
CA CYS A 106 -9.75 -4.74 14.02
C CYS A 106 -9.58 -5.14 15.50
N GLN A 107 -8.97 -4.27 16.31
CA GLN A 107 -8.82 -4.50 17.76
C GLN A 107 -10.19 -4.59 18.45
N GLU A 108 -11.13 -3.74 18.09
CA GLU A 108 -12.51 -3.82 18.58
C GLU A 108 -13.22 -5.14 18.17
N GLN A 109 -12.76 -5.77 17.07
CA GLN A 109 -13.23 -7.08 16.61
C GLN A 109 -12.45 -8.26 17.21
N GLY A 110 -11.55 -8.02 18.16
CA GLY A 110 -10.81 -9.06 18.88
C GLY A 110 -9.42 -9.40 18.33
N VAL A 111 -8.87 -8.54 17.46
CA VAL A 111 -7.45 -8.61 17.06
C VAL A 111 -6.58 -7.99 18.16
N GLU A 112 -5.46 -8.62 18.50
CA GLU A 112 -4.49 -8.08 19.43
C GLU A 112 -3.50 -7.16 18.71
N LEU A 113 -3.20 -5.98 19.27
CA LEU A 113 -2.23 -5.04 18.69
C LEU A 113 -1.05 -4.82 19.62
N THR A 114 0.16 -4.86 19.04
CA THR A 114 1.36 -4.29 19.64
C THR A 114 1.81 -3.09 18.79
N ILE A 115 1.84 -1.91 19.41
CA ILE A 115 2.31 -0.68 18.77
C ILE A 115 3.70 -0.36 19.33
N LEU A 116 4.74 -0.50 18.49
CA LEU A 116 6.12 -0.25 18.87
C LEU A 116 6.41 1.24 18.91
N ASN A 117 7.08 1.69 19.95
CA ASN A 117 7.56 3.06 20.07
C ASN A 117 8.84 3.26 19.26
N CYS A 118 9.15 4.51 18.96
CA CYS A 118 10.44 4.94 18.44
C CYS A 118 11.19 5.77 19.51
N ASP A 119 12.50 5.94 19.29
CA ASP A 119 13.29 6.88 20.10
C ASP A 119 12.95 8.34 19.78
N GLU A 120 13.56 9.29 20.49
CA GLU A 120 13.37 10.73 20.27
C GLU A 120 13.76 11.21 18.85
N LYS A 121 14.51 10.42 18.12
CA LYS A 121 14.91 10.68 16.73
C LYS A 121 14.03 9.97 15.70
N GLY A 122 13.02 9.24 16.15
CA GLY A 122 12.11 8.47 15.31
C GLY A 122 12.68 7.13 14.82
N ASN A 123 13.72 6.59 15.45
CA ASN A 123 14.27 5.29 15.09
C ASN A 123 13.53 4.16 15.83
N LEU A 124 13.22 3.09 15.11
CA LEU A 124 12.62 1.87 15.68
C LEU A 124 13.70 0.89 16.14
N SER A 125 13.41 0.17 17.22
CA SER A 125 14.18 -1.00 17.63
C SER A 125 13.66 -2.24 16.88
N TYR A 126 14.46 -2.75 15.95
CA TYR A 126 14.12 -4.01 15.23
C TYR A 126 14.26 -5.24 16.10
N GLU A 127 15.07 -5.15 17.16
CA GLU A 127 15.17 -6.21 18.18
C GLU A 127 13.87 -6.28 18.99
N GLU A 128 13.32 -5.14 19.43
CA GLU A 128 12.00 -5.10 20.07
C GLU A 128 10.90 -5.62 19.15
N MET A 129 10.97 -5.29 17.84
CA MET A 129 10.03 -5.80 16.84
C MET A 129 10.08 -7.31 16.73
N GLU A 130 11.28 -7.91 16.67
CA GLU A 130 11.46 -9.36 16.62
C GLU A 130 10.98 -10.04 17.91
N ASN A 131 11.26 -9.44 19.07
CA ASN A 131 10.86 -9.94 20.39
C ASN A 131 9.34 -9.79 20.64
N ALA A 132 8.67 -8.86 19.96
CA ALA A 132 7.23 -8.70 20.06
C ALA A 132 6.42 -9.78 19.32
N VAL A 133 7.08 -10.59 18.47
CA VAL A 133 6.43 -11.68 17.74
C VAL A 133 6.01 -12.79 18.71
N ARG A 134 4.71 -13.15 18.65
CA ARG A 134 4.07 -14.20 19.45
C ARG A 134 3.61 -15.33 18.55
N GLU A 135 3.16 -16.43 19.16
CA GLU A 135 2.65 -17.59 18.44
C GLU A 135 1.45 -17.25 17.53
N ASN A 136 0.57 -16.36 18.00
CA ASN A 136 -0.59 -15.87 17.25
C ASN A 136 -0.31 -14.64 16.38
N THR A 137 0.95 -14.22 16.20
CA THR A 137 1.27 -13.06 15.36
C THR A 137 0.99 -13.40 13.89
N LYS A 138 0.11 -12.63 13.27
CA LYS A 138 -0.30 -12.79 11.88
C LYS A 138 0.52 -11.93 10.93
N ALA A 139 0.84 -10.69 11.35
CA ALA A 139 1.54 -9.74 10.48
C ALA A 139 2.35 -8.69 11.24
N ILE A 140 3.33 -8.12 10.51
CA ILE A 140 3.89 -6.80 10.79
C ILE A 140 3.31 -5.83 9.75
N VAL A 141 2.76 -4.70 10.22
CA VAL A 141 2.22 -3.63 9.38
C VAL A 141 3.00 -2.37 9.66
N CYS A 142 3.65 -1.78 8.65
CA CYS A 142 4.37 -0.52 8.86
C CYS A 142 4.36 0.39 7.63
N THR A 143 4.45 1.69 7.88
CA THR A 143 4.74 2.66 6.83
C THR A 143 6.20 2.54 6.38
N HIS A 144 6.47 2.77 5.09
CA HIS A 144 7.86 2.85 4.62
C HIS A 144 8.53 4.16 5.04
N ALA A 145 7.77 5.26 5.03
CA ALA A 145 8.24 6.54 5.56
C ALA A 145 7.09 7.31 6.21
N SER A 146 7.37 7.93 7.35
CA SER A 146 6.41 8.75 8.06
C SER A 146 6.16 10.07 7.32
N ASN A 147 4.91 10.41 7.09
CA ASN A 147 4.51 11.70 6.52
C ASN A 147 4.73 12.88 7.47
N LEU A 148 4.92 12.60 8.76
CA LEU A 148 5.06 13.60 9.82
C LEU A 148 6.52 13.91 10.10
N THR A 149 7.34 12.88 10.31
CA THR A 149 8.73 13.01 10.74
C THR A 149 9.74 12.84 9.60
N GLY A 150 9.31 12.22 8.47
CA GLY A 150 10.19 11.88 7.36
C GLY A 150 11.10 10.66 7.62
N ASN A 151 11.05 10.07 8.81
CA ASN A 151 11.82 8.88 9.11
C ASN A 151 11.41 7.71 8.21
N MET A 152 12.40 6.99 7.72
CA MET A 152 12.22 5.77 6.92
C MET A 152 12.44 4.53 7.76
N ILE A 153 11.58 3.54 7.58
CA ILE A 153 11.71 2.21 8.18
C ILE A 153 12.54 1.33 7.22
N ASN A 154 13.51 0.61 7.75
CA ASN A 154 14.29 -0.34 6.97
C ASN A 154 13.45 -1.58 6.63
N LEU A 155 12.74 -1.54 5.50
CA LEU A 155 11.86 -2.62 5.06
C LEU A 155 12.60 -3.96 4.91
N LYS A 156 13.88 -3.93 4.50
CA LYS A 156 14.67 -5.17 4.37
C LYS A 156 14.83 -5.89 5.70
N ARG A 157 15.07 -5.16 6.80
CA ARG A 157 15.14 -5.74 8.14
C ARG A 157 13.78 -6.26 8.61
N VAL A 158 12.71 -5.52 8.35
CA VAL A 158 11.34 -5.96 8.71
C VAL A 158 10.96 -7.22 7.93
N GLY A 159 11.20 -7.24 6.61
CA GLY A 159 10.94 -8.40 5.76
C GLY A 159 11.74 -9.65 6.20
N GLN A 160 13.00 -9.48 6.63
CA GLN A 160 13.79 -10.57 7.20
C GLN A 160 13.18 -11.12 8.49
N ILE A 161 12.68 -10.27 9.38
CA ILE A 161 11.97 -10.68 10.60
C ILE A 161 10.69 -11.43 10.22
N ALA A 162 9.87 -10.86 9.34
CA ALA A 162 8.61 -11.45 8.91
C ALA A 162 8.83 -12.84 8.27
N SER A 163 9.80 -12.95 7.35
CA SER A 163 10.16 -14.21 6.70
C SER A 163 10.65 -15.26 7.69
N LYS A 164 11.58 -14.90 8.60
CA LYS A 164 12.11 -15.79 9.63
C LYS A 164 11.02 -16.32 10.57
N LYS A 165 10.00 -15.52 10.83
CA LYS A 165 8.89 -15.84 11.73
C LYS A 165 7.67 -16.40 11.00
N HIS A 166 7.70 -16.51 9.68
CA HIS A 166 6.59 -16.99 8.83
C HIS A 166 5.28 -16.19 9.02
N ILE A 167 5.40 -14.87 9.17
CA ILE A 167 4.28 -13.94 9.32
C ILE A 167 4.20 -13.00 8.13
N LEU A 168 3.04 -12.40 7.89
CA LEU A 168 2.83 -11.48 6.76
C LEU A 168 3.53 -10.13 6.99
N PHE A 169 3.96 -9.52 5.88
CA PHE A 169 4.54 -8.19 5.86
C PHE A 169 3.69 -7.25 4.99
N VAL A 170 3.03 -6.28 5.64
CA VAL A 170 2.15 -5.28 5.01
C VAL A 170 2.81 -3.91 5.09
N VAL A 171 2.92 -3.23 3.94
CA VAL A 171 3.61 -1.93 3.83
C VAL A 171 2.67 -0.85 3.32
N ASP A 172 2.61 0.28 4.06
CA ASP A 172 2.09 1.55 3.54
C ASP A 172 3.20 2.31 2.83
N ALA A 173 3.16 2.33 1.51
CA ALA A 173 4.10 3.04 0.64
C ALA A 173 3.57 4.40 0.16
N SER A 174 2.60 4.99 0.83
CA SER A 174 1.96 6.25 0.41
C SER A 174 2.95 7.41 0.20
N GLN A 175 4.05 7.44 0.95
CA GLN A 175 5.08 8.49 0.84
C GLN A 175 6.23 8.11 -0.09
N THR A 176 6.40 6.83 -0.38
CA THR A 176 7.62 6.33 -1.02
C THR A 176 7.40 5.72 -2.40
N ALA A 177 6.19 5.25 -2.72
CA ALA A 177 5.87 4.81 -4.09
C ALA A 177 6.09 5.93 -5.10
N GLY A 178 6.97 5.69 -6.08
CA GLY A 178 7.39 6.69 -7.07
C GLY A 178 8.53 7.62 -6.61
N VAL A 179 9.02 7.49 -5.37
CA VAL A 179 10.12 8.30 -4.81
C VAL A 179 11.33 7.43 -4.50
N TYR A 180 11.11 6.26 -3.93
CA TYR A 180 12.16 5.29 -3.62
C TYR A 180 11.89 3.96 -4.32
N PRO A 181 12.93 3.22 -4.71
CA PRO A 181 12.76 1.87 -5.24
C PRO A 181 12.12 0.95 -4.20
N ILE A 182 11.12 0.19 -4.63
CA ILE A 182 10.46 -0.82 -3.80
C ILE A 182 10.36 -2.10 -4.65
N ASP A 183 11.16 -3.08 -4.31
CA ASP A 183 11.10 -4.42 -4.88
C ASP A 183 10.37 -5.32 -3.89
N VAL A 184 9.11 -5.66 -4.19
CA VAL A 184 8.26 -6.42 -3.26
C VAL A 184 8.79 -7.83 -3.02
N GLN A 185 9.48 -8.42 -4.00
CA GLN A 185 10.05 -9.76 -3.88
C GLN A 185 11.33 -9.73 -3.03
N GLU A 186 12.28 -8.81 -3.33
CA GLU A 186 13.52 -8.69 -2.55
C GLU A 186 13.24 -8.33 -1.09
N LEU A 187 12.26 -7.48 -0.84
CA LEU A 187 11.89 -7.02 0.49
C LEU A 187 10.97 -7.99 1.24
N GLY A 188 10.44 -9.02 0.57
CA GLY A 188 9.52 -9.98 1.15
C GLY A 188 8.17 -9.37 1.55
N VAL A 189 7.69 -8.39 0.77
CA VAL A 189 6.42 -7.71 1.04
C VAL A 189 5.27 -8.58 0.55
N ASP A 190 4.31 -8.83 1.41
CA ASP A 190 3.11 -9.61 1.10
C ASP A 190 1.97 -8.74 0.58
N VAL A 191 1.84 -7.53 1.14
CA VAL A 191 0.87 -6.53 0.69
C VAL A 191 1.51 -5.16 0.70
N LEU A 192 1.47 -4.47 -0.45
CA LEU A 192 1.92 -3.08 -0.59
C LEU A 192 0.73 -2.19 -0.91
N CYS A 193 0.45 -1.20 -0.07
CA CYS A 193 -0.60 -0.19 -0.31
C CYS A 193 0.04 1.13 -0.76
N PHE A 194 -0.51 1.76 -1.80
CA PHE A 194 0.05 2.98 -2.37
C PHE A 194 -1.03 3.95 -2.88
N THR A 195 -0.66 5.20 -3.05
CA THR A 195 -1.53 6.24 -3.65
C THR A 195 -0.91 6.79 -4.93
N GLY A 196 -1.74 7.11 -5.91
CA GLY A 196 -1.27 7.62 -7.20
C GLY A 196 -0.91 9.11 -7.20
N HIS A 197 -1.50 9.91 -6.31
CA HIS A 197 -1.44 11.36 -6.38
C HIS A 197 -0.23 12.02 -5.71
N LYS A 198 0.68 11.22 -5.11
CA LYS A 198 1.93 11.70 -4.50
C LYS A 198 3.11 11.40 -5.42
N GLY A 199 4.07 10.58 -5.02
CA GLY A 199 5.28 10.30 -5.80
C GLY A 199 5.04 9.67 -7.18
N LEU A 200 3.92 8.97 -7.39
CA LEU A 200 3.54 8.45 -8.70
C LEU A 200 2.97 9.52 -9.65
N LEU A 201 2.81 10.77 -9.21
CA LEU A 201 2.43 11.96 -9.98
C LEU A 201 1.06 11.88 -10.67
N GLY A 202 0.22 10.90 -10.33
CA GLY A 202 -1.13 10.73 -10.85
C GLY A 202 -2.15 11.70 -10.24
N PRO A 203 -3.40 11.70 -10.71
CA PRO A 203 -4.46 12.52 -10.13
C PRO A 203 -4.88 12.02 -8.74
N GLN A 204 -5.54 12.89 -7.97
CA GLN A 204 -6.29 12.47 -6.79
C GLN A 204 -7.42 11.51 -7.20
N GLY A 205 -7.83 10.64 -6.28
CA GLY A 205 -8.81 9.60 -6.59
C GLY A 205 -8.19 8.35 -7.22
N THR A 206 -6.86 8.20 -7.14
CA THR A 206 -6.14 7.02 -7.63
C THR A 206 -5.24 6.43 -6.56
N GLY A 207 -5.20 5.12 -6.50
CA GLY A 207 -4.35 4.33 -5.62
C GLY A 207 -4.42 2.85 -5.99
N GLY A 208 -3.80 2.02 -5.20
CA GLY A 208 -3.82 0.58 -5.43
C GLY A 208 -3.14 -0.20 -4.32
N LEU A 209 -3.27 -1.50 -4.44
CA LEU A 209 -2.55 -2.45 -3.61
C LEU A 209 -1.98 -3.57 -4.48
N TYR A 210 -0.80 -4.02 -4.10
CA TYR A 210 -0.23 -5.30 -4.51
C TYR A 210 -0.55 -6.34 -3.44
N VAL A 211 -0.87 -7.55 -3.86
CA VAL A 211 -1.09 -8.70 -2.98
C VAL A 211 -0.30 -9.89 -3.53
N ARG A 212 0.65 -10.40 -2.74
CA ARG A 212 1.47 -11.55 -3.11
C ARG A 212 0.61 -12.80 -3.38
N GLU A 213 1.07 -13.65 -4.28
CA GLU A 213 0.42 -14.92 -4.55
C GLU A 213 0.31 -15.78 -3.27
N GLY A 214 -0.87 -16.40 -3.08
CA GLY A 214 -1.19 -17.19 -1.89
C GLY A 214 -1.64 -16.39 -0.67
N VAL A 215 -1.62 -15.03 -0.73
CA VAL A 215 -2.23 -14.19 0.32
C VAL A 215 -3.70 -13.97 -0.01
N GLU A 216 -4.57 -14.37 0.91
CA GLU A 216 -6.02 -14.21 0.79
C GLU A 216 -6.50 -13.01 1.58
N ILE A 217 -7.22 -12.11 0.92
CA ILE A 217 -7.86 -10.94 1.53
C ILE A 217 -9.37 -11.08 1.32
N ARG A 218 -10.13 -11.08 2.41
CA ARG A 218 -11.60 -11.08 2.33
C ARG A 218 -12.08 -9.74 1.76
N PRO A 219 -13.07 -9.75 0.85
CA PRO A 219 -13.62 -8.51 0.29
C PRO A 219 -14.14 -7.58 1.39
N LEU A 220 -13.90 -6.27 1.23
CA LEU A 220 -14.44 -5.24 2.11
C LEU A 220 -15.95 -5.03 1.86
N LEU A 221 -16.34 -5.15 0.61
CA LEU A 221 -17.74 -5.03 0.15
C LEU A 221 -18.13 -6.34 -0.55
N CYS A 222 -19.34 -6.83 -0.25
CA CYS A 222 -19.93 -8.02 -0.87
C CYS A 222 -21.11 -7.64 -1.75
#